data_a94d339330ac4e80e2f27c157656745e
#
_entry.id   a94d339330ac4e80e2f27c157656745e
#
_cell.length_a   1.000
_cell.length_b   1.000
_cell.length_c   1.000
_cell.angle_alpha   90.00
_cell.angle_beta   90.00
_cell.angle_gamma   90.00
#
_symmetry.space_group_name_H-M   'P 1'
#
loop_
_entity.id
_entity.type
_entity.pdbx_description
1 polymer ?
#
loop_
_entity_poly.entity_id
_entity_poly.type
_entity_poly.pdbx_seq_one_letter_code
_entity_poly.pdbx_strand_id
1 'polypeptide(L)'
;MMKRDEMLKAFARQRKDEIVVAVYMAAQEITHISPSEMNYTFVGAMGQGSSHALGLALGRPDKKVVVFDGDGSLLMNLGSLVTIGNQAPKNYVHCLCENGCYETNGSVPLPNAGNIRFTEFAKTAGYKKTYEISELGEWERQLPEILNQEGPVFVALKVEPGEAYPENFPRLYSLEHREKFRQTLAKS
;
A
#
# COMPACT_ATOMS: atom_id res chain seq x y z
N MET A 1 8.92 -14.75 -6.72
CA MET A 1 7.91 -13.84 -6.11
C MET A 1 7.64 -14.31 -4.70
N MET A 2 7.40 -13.39 -3.80
CA MET A 2 7.09 -13.70 -2.39
C MET A 2 5.57 -13.81 -2.18
N LYS A 3 5.15 -14.54 -1.15
CA LYS A 3 3.74 -14.57 -0.73
C LYS A 3 3.36 -13.21 -0.14
N ARG A 4 2.17 -12.66 -0.54
CA ARG A 4 1.74 -11.32 -0.09
C ARG A 4 1.52 -11.28 1.42
N ASP A 5 0.94 -12.30 2.00
CA ASP A 5 0.75 -12.38 3.44
C ASP A 5 2.08 -12.44 4.22
N GLU A 6 3.08 -13.17 3.73
CA GLU A 6 4.41 -13.19 4.33
C GLU A 6 5.10 -11.83 4.25
N MET A 7 4.93 -11.11 3.13
CA MET A 7 5.39 -9.73 2.96
C MET A 7 4.74 -8.79 3.99
N LEU A 8 3.41 -8.92 4.19
CA LEU A 8 2.68 -8.14 5.19
C LEU A 8 3.04 -8.53 6.64
N LYS A 9 3.31 -9.82 6.92
CA LYS A 9 3.82 -10.28 8.21
C LYS A 9 5.20 -9.70 8.50
N ALA A 10 6.08 -9.61 7.49
CA ALA A 10 7.38 -8.96 7.63
C ALA A 10 7.22 -7.45 7.96
N PHE A 11 6.33 -6.76 7.27
CA PHE A 11 5.98 -5.37 7.60
C PHE A 11 5.45 -5.25 9.04
N ALA A 12 4.51 -6.11 9.44
CA ALA A 12 3.91 -6.08 10.77
C ALA A 12 4.93 -6.20 11.91
N ARG A 13 6.00 -6.99 11.71
CA ARG A 13 7.11 -7.13 12.68
C ARG A 13 7.93 -5.84 12.86
N GLN A 14 7.98 -4.98 11.85
CA GLN A 14 8.76 -3.73 11.86
C GLN A 14 7.90 -2.49 12.15
N ARG A 15 6.58 -2.61 11.97
CA ARG A 15 5.61 -1.55 12.16
C ARG A 15 5.65 -1.00 13.59
N LYS A 16 5.57 0.31 13.72
CA LYS A 16 5.46 1.05 15.00
C LYS A 16 4.13 1.78 15.08
N ASP A 17 4.09 3.01 14.61
CA ASP A 17 2.93 3.91 14.69
C ASP A 17 2.50 4.46 13.32
N GLU A 18 2.92 3.77 12.25
CA GLU A 18 2.58 4.16 10.90
C GLU A 18 1.07 4.10 10.65
N ILE A 19 0.56 5.09 9.93
CA ILE A 19 -0.76 5.04 9.31
C ILE A 19 -0.64 4.09 8.11
N VAL A 20 -1.48 3.07 8.08
CA VAL A 20 -1.53 2.12 6.97
C VAL A 20 -2.79 2.31 6.17
N VAL A 21 -2.64 2.59 4.88
CA VAL A 21 -3.73 2.51 3.91
C VAL A 21 -3.59 1.18 3.17
N ALA A 22 -4.64 0.39 3.10
CA ALA A 22 -4.61 -0.84 2.32
C ALA A 22 -5.91 -1.04 1.56
N VAL A 23 -5.79 -1.58 0.34
CA VAL A 23 -6.93 -1.76 -0.55
C VAL A 23 -7.09 -3.22 -0.97
N TYR A 24 -8.31 -3.63 -1.24
CA TYR A 24 -8.68 -4.96 -1.77
C TYR A 24 -8.10 -6.12 -0.95
N MET A 25 -7.34 -7.02 -1.56
CA MET A 25 -6.82 -8.21 -0.86
C MET A 25 -5.86 -7.83 0.26
N ALA A 26 -4.99 -6.85 0.04
CA ALA A 26 -4.11 -6.34 1.10
C ALA A 26 -4.91 -5.76 2.30
N ALA A 27 -6.10 -5.17 2.06
CA ALA A 27 -6.98 -4.70 3.13
C ALA A 27 -7.55 -5.84 3.97
N GLN A 28 -7.95 -6.95 3.34
CA GLN A 28 -8.42 -8.15 4.06
C GLN A 28 -7.29 -8.75 4.91
N GLU A 29 -6.13 -8.94 4.31
CA GLU A 29 -4.98 -9.57 4.96
C GLU A 29 -4.44 -8.72 6.12
N ILE A 30 -4.22 -7.42 5.93
CA ILE A 30 -3.63 -6.57 6.97
C ILE A 30 -4.51 -6.42 8.21
N THR A 31 -5.83 -6.50 8.08
CA THR A 31 -6.74 -6.48 9.21
C THR A 31 -6.59 -7.69 10.14
N HIS A 32 -6.13 -8.81 9.62
CA HIS A 32 -5.84 -10.03 10.40
C HIS A 32 -4.38 -10.07 10.86
N ILE A 33 -3.45 -9.69 10.00
CA ILE A 33 -2.00 -9.79 10.26
C ILE A 33 -1.52 -8.71 11.24
N SER A 34 -2.00 -7.48 11.07
CA SER A 34 -1.59 -6.32 11.89
C SER A 34 -2.80 -5.45 12.23
N PRO A 35 -3.74 -5.98 13.06
CA PRO A 35 -4.92 -5.21 13.44
C PRO A 35 -4.52 -3.92 14.18
N SER A 36 -5.06 -2.80 13.75
CA SER A 36 -4.78 -1.49 14.34
C SER A 36 -5.88 -0.50 13.98
N GLU A 37 -6.18 0.41 14.90
CA GLU A 37 -7.06 1.56 14.63
C GLU A 37 -6.39 2.60 13.70
N MET A 38 -5.09 2.48 13.44
CA MET A 38 -4.35 3.28 12.46
C MET A 38 -4.36 2.66 11.05
N ASN A 39 -5.19 1.64 10.82
CA ASN A 39 -5.42 1.07 9.49
C ASN A 39 -6.64 1.74 8.85
N TYR A 40 -6.43 2.39 7.71
CA TYR A 40 -7.50 2.83 6.82
C TYR A 40 -7.64 1.84 5.67
N THR A 41 -8.60 0.95 5.77
CA THR A 41 -8.80 -0.15 4.82
C THR A 41 -10.11 0.01 4.06
N PHE A 42 -10.10 -0.26 2.77
CA PHE A 42 -11.32 -0.20 1.95
C PHE A 42 -11.24 -1.07 0.69
N VAL A 43 -12.41 -1.32 0.14
CA VAL A 43 -12.62 -1.98 -1.16
C VAL A 43 -13.62 -1.16 -1.98
N GLY A 44 -13.80 -1.51 -3.26
CA GLY A 44 -14.81 -0.87 -4.12
C GLY A 44 -14.40 0.48 -4.71
N ALA A 45 -13.14 0.90 -4.53
CA ALA A 45 -12.61 2.13 -5.10
C ALA A 45 -11.20 1.90 -5.66
N MET A 46 -11.09 1.17 -6.77
CA MET A 46 -9.81 0.97 -7.46
C MET A 46 -9.21 2.30 -7.90
N GLY A 47 -7.90 2.43 -7.81
CA GLY A 47 -7.16 3.63 -8.14
C GLY A 47 -7.18 4.73 -7.07
N GLN A 48 -7.80 4.49 -5.91
CA GLN A 48 -7.91 5.51 -4.86
C GLN A 48 -6.96 5.30 -3.66
N GLY A 49 -6.29 4.15 -3.56
CA GLY A 49 -5.38 3.84 -2.45
C GLY A 49 -4.30 4.89 -2.26
N SER A 50 -3.57 5.16 -3.32
CA SER A 50 -2.48 6.14 -3.35
C SER A 50 -2.93 7.57 -3.03
N SER A 51 -4.10 7.99 -3.55
CA SER A 51 -4.66 9.33 -3.31
C SER A 51 -5.14 9.52 -1.87
N HIS A 52 -5.78 8.52 -1.26
CA HIS A 52 -6.16 8.55 0.16
C HIS A 52 -4.92 8.66 1.06
N ALA A 53 -3.91 7.85 0.78
CA ALA A 53 -2.65 7.88 1.53
C ALA A 53 -1.93 9.24 1.39
N LEU A 54 -1.98 9.86 0.20
CA LEU A 54 -1.46 11.22 0.01
C LEU A 54 -2.17 12.22 0.91
N GLY A 55 -3.51 12.18 0.94
CA GLY A 55 -4.29 13.08 1.81
C GLY A 55 -3.91 12.94 3.29
N LEU A 56 -3.72 11.69 3.76
CA LEU A 56 -3.26 11.42 5.13
C LEU A 56 -1.84 11.90 5.37
N ALA A 57 -0.93 11.70 4.42
CA ALA A 57 0.46 12.16 4.55
C ALA A 57 0.57 13.69 4.64
N LEU A 58 -0.24 14.41 3.87
CA LEU A 58 -0.29 15.87 3.91
C LEU A 58 -0.96 16.39 5.19
N GLY A 59 -2.01 15.69 5.67
CA GLY A 59 -2.73 16.07 6.89
C GLY A 59 -2.00 15.70 8.19
N ARG A 60 -1.10 14.72 8.15
CA ARG A 60 -0.30 14.23 9.30
C ARG A 60 1.17 14.10 8.93
N PRO A 61 1.87 15.24 8.74
CA PRO A 61 3.28 15.23 8.37
C PRO A 61 4.20 14.65 9.46
N ASP A 62 3.70 14.53 10.67
CA ASP A 62 4.34 13.92 11.85
C ASP A 62 4.30 12.38 11.85
N LYS A 63 3.44 11.76 11.02
CA LYS A 63 3.27 10.31 10.95
C LYS A 63 3.75 9.76 9.61
N LYS A 64 4.42 8.62 9.63
CA LYS A 64 4.72 7.88 8.40
C LYS A 64 3.42 7.25 7.87
N VAL A 65 3.16 7.41 6.58
CA VAL A 65 2.02 6.82 5.89
C VAL A 65 2.52 5.77 4.90
N VAL A 66 2.05 4.55 5.06
CA VAL A 66 2.36 3.42 4.17
C VAL A 66 1.10 3.00 3.46
N VAL A 67 1.10 2.95 2.14
CA VAL A 67 -0.01 2.40 1.37
C VAL A 67 0.37 1.06 0.75
N PHE A 68 -0.49 0.05 0.90
CA PHE A 68 -0.46 -1.20 0.16
C PHE A 68 -1.54 -1.15 -0.91
N ASP A 69 -1.12 -0.84 -2.15
CA ASP A 69 -1.98 -0.74 -3.33
C ASP A 69 -1.78 -1.97 -4.23
N GLY A 70 -2.73 -2.26 -5.09
CA GLY A 70 -2.60 -3.27 -6.13
C GLY A 70 -2.16 -2.66 -7.45
N ASP A 71 -1.45 -3.43 -8.26
CA ASP A 71 -1.01 -2.99 -9.60
C ASP A 71 -2.18 -2.68 -10.52
N GLY A 72 -3.21 -3.52 -10.54
CA GLY A 72 -4.44 -3.24 -11.27
C GLY A 72 -5.19 -2.01 -10.76
N SER A 73 -5.17 -1.78 -9.43
CA SER A 73 -5.74 -0.59 -8.82
C SER A 73 -4.98 0.66 -9.27
N LEU A 74 -3.66 0.66 -9.18
CA LEU A 74 -2.84 1.79 -9.60
C LEU A 74 -3.01 2.12 -11.08
N LEU A 75 -3.10 1.12 -11.96
CA LEU A 75 -3.31 1.35 -13.39
C LEU A 75 -4.59 2.11 -13.70
N MET A 76 -5.63 1.98 -12.89
CA MET A 76 -6.88 2.74 -13.08
C MET A 76 -6.74 4.23 -12.76
N ASN A 77 -5.70 4.63 -12.04
CA ASN A 77 -5.43 6.04 -11.72
C ASN A 77 -3.93 6.32 -11.67
N LEU A 78 -3.22 5.93 -12.73
CA LEU A 78 -1.76 6.08 -12.82
C LEU A 78 -1.31 7.53 -12.68
N GLY A 79 -2.16 8.50 -13.08
CA GLY A 79 -1.92 9.92 -12.91
C GLY A 79 -1.74 10.39 -11.46
N SER A 80 -2.20 9.60 -10.48
CA SER A 80 -1.97 9.89 -9.06
C SER A 80 -0.48 9.97 -8.70
N LEU A 81 0.36 9.20 -9.39
CA LEU A 81 1.82 9.25 -9.20
C LEU A 81 2.39 10.66 -9.44
N VAL A 82 1.90 11.34 -10.48
CA VAL A 82 2.34 12.71 -10.82
C VAL A 82 1.93 13.68 -9.72
N THR A 83 0.72 13.56 -9.19
CA THR A 83 0.25 14.39 -8.08
C THR A 83 1.09 14.17 -6.82
N ILE A 84 1.40 12.91 -6.49
CA ILE A 84 2.23 12.54 -5.34
C ILE A 84 3.66 13.08 -5.52
N GLY A 85 4.25 12.89 -6.70
CA GLY A 85 5.58 13.42 -7.01
C GLY A 85 5.65 14.94 -6.89
N ASN A 86 4.62 15.65 -7.36
CA ASN A 86 4.53 17.11 -7.25
C ASN A 86 4.37 17.60 -5.80
N GLN A 87 3.59 16.91 -4.98
CA GLN A 87 3.43 17.25 -3.56
C GLN A 87 4.65 16.86 -2.71
N ALA A 88 5.43 15.90 -3.17
CA ALA A 88 6.66 15.41 -2.57
C ALA A 88 6.58 15.16 -1.04
N PRO A 89 5.56 14.42 -0.52
CA PRO A 89 5.39 14.21 0.91
C PRO A 89 6.54 13.38 1.48
N LYS A 90 7.26 13.92 2.48
CA LYS A 90 8.45 13.28 3.06
C LYS A 90 8.15 12.01 3.86
N ASN A 91 6.92 11.88 4.31
CA ASN A 91 6.44 10.80 5.19
C ASN A 91 5.65 9.71 4.45
N TYR A 92 5.80 9.58 3.12
CA TYR A 92 4.96 8.73 2.27
C TYR A 92 5.74 7.54 1.70
N VAL A 93 5.21 6.33 1.88
CA VAL A 93 5.73 5.08 1.29
C VAL A 93 4.61 4.39 0.52
N HIS A 94 4.80 4.19 -0.78
CA HIS A 94 3.87 3.50 -1.67
C HIS A 94 4.37 2.09 -1.97
N CYS A 95 3.82 1.10 -1.31
CA CYS A 95 4.06 -0.31 -1.56
C CYS A 95 3.03 -0.83 -2.58
N LEU A 96 3.48 -1.17 -3.78
CA LEU A 96 2.66 -1.74 -4.83
C LEU A 96 2.75 -3.27 -4.79
N CYS A 97 1.64 -3.95 -4.46
CA CYS A 97 1.52 -5.39 -4.59
C CYS A 97 1.32 -5.74 -6.07
N GLU A 98 2.41 -6.12 -6.73
CA GLU A 98 2.44 -6.42 -8.16
C GLU A 98 2.30 -7.93 -8.38
N ASN A 99 1.09 -8.37 -8.75
CA ASN A 99 0.77 -9.77 -9.06
C ASN A 99 0.42 -10.01 -10.53
N GLY A 100 0.39 -8.96 -11.37
CA GLY A 100 0.13 -9.04 -12.80
C GLY A 100 -1.33 -9.25 -13.19
N CYS A 101 -2.28 -9.16 -12.24
CA CYS A 101 -3.69 -9.41 -12.54
C CYS A 101 -4.66 -8.60 -11.68
N TYR A 102 -5.90 -8.50 -12.15
CA TYR A 102 -7.06 -8.05 -11.36
C TYR A 102 -7.58 -9.22 -10.51
N GLU A 103 -6.93 -9.50 -9.39
CA GLU A 103 -7.18 -10.69 -8.57
C GLU A 103 -8.64 -10.79 -8.12
N THR A 104 -9.21 -9.70 -7.60
CA THR A 104 -10.60 -9.66 -7.11
C THR A 104 -11.66 -9.74 -8.22
N ASN A 105 -11.23 -9.65 -9.47
CA ASN A 105 -12.10 -9.74 -10.65
C ASN A 105 -11.83 -11.03 -11.44
N GLY A 106 -11.55 -12.13 -10.74
CA GLY A 106 -11.31 -13.43 -11.36
C GLY A 106 -9.89 -13.61 -11.92
N SER A 107 -8.93 -12.89 -11.36
CA SER A 107 -7.50 -12.96 -11.75
C SER A 107 -7.26 -12.70 -13.25
N VAL A 108 -8.03 -11.78 -13.81
CA VAL A 108 -7.86 -11.38 -15.22
C VAL A 108 -6.49 -10.70 -15.38
N PRO A 109 -5.64 -11.13 -16.32
CA PRO A 109 -4.33 -10.52 -16.54
C PRO A 109 -4.42 -9.02 -16.80
N LEU A 110 -3.47 -8.26 -16.26
CA LEU A 110 -3.33 -6.84 -16.59
C LEU A 110 -2.96 -6.65 -18.07
N PRO A 111 -3.40 -5.54 -18.71
CA PRO A 111 -2.88 -5.17 -20.01
C PRO A 111 -1.35 -5.08 -19.95
N ASN A 112 -0.66 -5.73 -20.88
CA ASN A 112 0.80 -5.75 -20.96
C ASN A 112 1.51 -6.27 -19.68
N ALA A 113 0.88 -7.20 -18.95
CA ALA A 113 1.44 -7.81 -17.74
C ALA A 113 2.88 -8.32 -18.01
N GLY A 114 3.76 -8.13 -17.02
CA GLY A 114 5.18 -8.51 -17.11
C GLY A 114 6.10 -7.53 -17.84
N ASN A 115 5.55 -6.59 -18.63
CA ASN A 115 6.34 -5.56 -19.32
C ASN A 115 6.19 -4.15 -18.69
N ILE A 116 5.26 -4.00 -17.74
CA ILE A 116 5.05 -2.72 -17.08
C ILE A 116 6.20 -2.47 -16.08
N ARG A 117 6.77 -1.28 -16.14
CA ARG A 117 7.82 -0.83 -15.22
C ARG A 117 7.25 0.22 -14.27
N PHE A 118 6.55 -0.22 -13.23
CA PHE A 118 5.92 0.71 -12.26
C PHE A 118 6.93 1.60 -11.55
N THR A 119 8.12 1.10 -11.27
CA THR A 119 9.22 1.88 -10.67
C THR A 119 9.66 3.03 -11.56
N GLU A 120 9.70 2.83 -12.89
CA GLU A 120 10.06 3.90 -13.84
C GLU A 120 8.93 4.94 -13.96
N PHE A 121 7.66 4.54 -13.91
CA PHE A 121 6.55 5.49 -13.83
C PHE A 121 6.67 6.36 -12.57
N ALA A 122 6.89 5.76 -11.41
CA ALA A 122 7.04 6.48 -10.15
C ALA A 122 8.26 7.42 -10.18
N LYS A 123 9.40 6.94 -10.66
CA LYS A 123 10.63 7.74 -10.80
C LYS A 123 10.41 8.95 -11.70
N THR A 124 9.82 8.74 -12.89
CA THR A 124 9.54 9.82 -13.85
C THR A 124 8.50 10.80 -13.30
N ALA A 125 7.56 10.31 -12.48
CA ALA A 125 6.55 11.13 -11.82
C ALA A 125 7.10 11.98 -10.65
N GLY A 126 8.35 11.76 -10.20
CA GLY A 126 8.99 12.57 -9.18
C GLY A 126 9.13 11.90 -7.79
N TYR A 127 8.93 10.59 -7.70
CA TYR A 127 9.27 9.87 -6.46
C TYR A 127 10.77 9.93 -6.19
N LYS A 128 11.12 10.18 -4.93
CA LYS A 128 12.51 10.40 -4.50
C LYS A 128 13.35 9.12 -4.55
N LYS A 129 12.73 7.99 -4.26
CA LYS A 129 13.34 6.66 -4.27
C LYS A 129 12.36 5.64 -4.83
N THR A 130 12.89 4.67 -5.56
CA THR A 130 12.12 3.54 -6.07
C THR A 130 12.88 2.24 -5.83
N TYR A 131 12.14 1.19 -5.46
CA TYR A 131 12.65 -0.16 -5.23
C TYR A 131 11.80 -1.15 -6.01
N GLU A 132 12.42 -2.24 -6.49
CA GLU A 132 11.72 -3.41 -7.01
C GLU A 132 12.24 -4.63 -6.25
N ILE A 133 11.36 -5.32 -5.53
CA ILE A 133 11.72 -6.40 -4.62
C ILE A 133 10.87 -7.63 -4.93
N SER A 134 11.49 -8.78 -5.13
CA SER A 134 10.84 -10.05 -5.45
C SER A 134 11.01 -11.14 -4.39
N GLU A 135 11.97 -10.95 -3.46
CA GLU A 135 12.35 -11.94 -2.47
C GLU A 135 12.07 -11.46 -1.05
N LEU A 136 11.45 -12.32 -0.23
CA LEU A 136 11.07 -11.97 1.15
C LEU A 136 12.27 -11.53 2.00
N GLY A 137 13.39 -12.23 1.92
CA GLY A 137 14.59 -11.87 2.68
C GLY A 137 15.19 -10.53 2.26
N GLU A 138 15.00 -10.11 1.01
CA GLU A 138 15.40 -8.78 0.55
C GLU A 138 14.48 -7.71 1.12
N TRP A 139 13.15 -7.96 1.09
CA TRP A 139 12.16 -7.11 1.72
C TRP A 139 12.44 -6.88 3.20
N GLU A 140 12.68 -7.95 3.96
CA GLU A 140 12.98 -7.88 5.39
C GLU A 140 14.24 -7.04 5.68
N ARG A 141 15.27 -7.15 4.85
CA ARG A 141 16.52 -6.38 5.03
C ARG A 141 16.35 -4.90 4.70
N GLN A 142 15.60 -4.57 3.63
CA GLN A 142 15.47 -3.19 3.17
C GLN A 142 14.37 -2.40 3.87
N LEU A 143 13.36 -3.08 4.43
CA LEU A 143 12.19 -2.46 5.05
C LEU A 143 12.53 -1.41 6.12
N PRO A 144 13.48 -1.63 7.05
CA PRO A 144 13.85 -0.61 8.03
C PRO A 144 14.37 0.69 7.39
N GLU A 145 15.17 0.59 6.33
CA GLU A 145 15.65 1.74 5.58
C GLU A 145 14.49 2.43 4.86
N ILE A 146 13.63 1.67 4.15
CA ILE A 146 12.47 2.18 3.43
C ILE A 146 11.54 2.96 4.35
N LEU A 147 11.27 2.47 5.56
CA LEU A 147 10.40 3.14 6.52
C LEU A 147 11.03 4.40 7.12
N ASN A 148 12.35 4.45 7.27
CA ASN A 148 13.04 5.56 7.93
C ASN A 148 13.43 6.69 6.98
N GLN A 149 13.56 6.44 5.67
CA GLN A 149 14.00 7.48 4.73
C GLN A 149 12.88 8.49 4.40
N GLU A 150 13.31 9.65 3.90
CA GLU A 150 12.39 10.67 3.39
C GLU A 150 11.79 10.25 2.04
N GLY A 151 10.46 10.36 1.95
CA GLY A 151 9.67 10.08 0.76
C GLY A 151 9.56 11.24 -0.23
N PRO A 152 8.69 11.08 -1.23
CA PRO A 152 7.89 9.87 -1.47
C PRO A 152 8.76 8.69 -1.95
N VAL A 153 8.54 7.54 -1.34
CA VAL A 153 9.21 6.28 -1.70
C VAL A 153 8.22 5.37 -2.41
N PHE A 154 8.64 4.74 -3.50
CA PHE A 154 7.85 3.73 -4.20
C PHE A 154 8.53 2.37 -4.14
N VAL A 155 7.77 1.33 -3.81
CA VAL A 155 8.28 -0.05 -3.72
C VAL A 155 7.38 -0.97 -4.54
N ALA A 156 7.85 -1.45 -5.67
CA ALA A 156 7.19 -2.53 -6.41
C ALA A 156 7.55 -3.88 -5.76
N LEU A 157 6.55 -4.52 -5.17
CA LEU A 157 6.68 -5.80 -4.48
C LEU A 157 6.09 -6.89 -5.38
N LYS A 158 6.95 -7.73 -5.96
CA LYS A 158 6.51 -8.85 -6.79
C LYS A 158 5.93 -9.94 -5.90
N VAL A 159 4.60 -10.03 -5.89
CA VAL A 159 3.88 -10.91 -4.98
C VAL A 159 3.00 -11.92 -5.72
N GLU A 160 2.70 -13.00 -5.04
CA GLU A 160 1.64 -13.95 -5.39
C GLU A 160 0.69 -14.13 -4.20
N PRO A 161 -0.54 -14.62 -4.40
CA PRO A 161 -1.44 -14.92 -3.29
C PRO A 161 -0.79 -15.83 -2.26
N GLY A 162 -0.97 -15.51 -0.97
CA GLY A 162 -0.52 -16.30 0.16
C GLY A 162 -1.63 -17.17 0.75
N GLU A 163 -1.67 -17.26 2.09
CA GLU A 163 -2.77 -17.89 2.81
C GLU A 163 -4.10 -17.16 2.56
N ALA A 164 -5.19 -17.91 2.53
CA ALA A 164 -6.52 -17.33 2.46
C ALA A 164 -6.94 -16.80 3.85
N TYR A 165 -7.25 -15.51 3.90
CA TYR A 165 -7.81 -14.88 5.10
C TYR A 165 -9.32 -14.71 4.96
N PRO A 166 -10.08 -14.79 6.07
CA PRO A 166 -11.52 -14.53 6.03
C PRO A 166 -11.83 -13.14 5.50
N GLU A 167 -12.71 -13.05 4.54
CA GLU A 167 -13.19 -11.77 4.02
C GLU A 167 -14.17 -11.13 5.01
N ASN A 168 -13.99 -9.85 5.29
CA ASN A 168 -14.87 -9.09 6.18
C ASN A 168 -15.30 -7.78 5.52
N PHE A 169 -16.09 -7.89 4.45
CA PHE A 169 -16.63 -6.72 3.76
C PHE A 169 -17.44 -5.79 4.67
N PRO A 170 -18.30 -6.30 5.59
CA PRO A 170 -19.00 -5.41 6.53
C PRO A 170 -18.07 -4.47 7.30
N ARG A 171 -16.91 -4.98 7.77
CA ARG A 171 -15.90 -4.14 8.45
C ARG A 171 -15.31 -3.09 7.51
N LEU A 172 -14.94 -3.47 6.29
CA LEU A 172 -14.31 -2.56 5.32
C LEU A 172 -15.22 -1.42 4.86
N TYR A 173 -16.55 -1.62 4.93
CA TYR A 173 -17.56 -0.58 4.64
C TYR A 173 -18.07 0.11 5.89
N SER A 174 -17.68 -0.30 7.09
CA SER A 174 -18.22 0.16 8.36
C SER A 174 -17.92 1.63 8.62
N LEU A 175 -18.96 2.40 8.89
CA LEU A 175 -18.84 3.77 9.39
C LEU A 175 -18.16 3.81 10.76
N GLU A 176 -18.43 2.85 11.62
CA GLU A 176 -17.82 2.72 12.94
C GLU A 176 -16.30 2.58 12.82
N HIS A 177 -15.81 1.73 11.91
CA HIS A 177 -14.38 1.57 11.67
C HIS A 177 -13.71 2.87 11.23
N ARG A 178 -14.34 3.61 10.32
CA ARG A 178 -13.84 4.92 9.84
C ARG A 178 -13.84 5.96 10.95
N GLU A 179 -14.87 5.96 11.79
CA GLU A 179 -14.98 6.89 12.92
C GLU A 179 -13.91 6.59 13.98
N LYS A 180 -13.66 5.33 14.30
CA LYS A 180 -12.56 4.91 15.19
C LYS A 180 -11.21 5.35 14.66
N PHE A 181 -10.94 5.12 13.37
CA PHE A 181 -9.72 5.59 12.71
C PHE A 181 -9.57 7.11 12.87
N ARG A 182 -10.62 7.89 12.56
CA ARG A 182 -10.62 9.35 12.67
C ARG A 182 -10.32 9.82 14.10
N GLN A 183 -10.96 9.19 15.10
CA GLN A 183 -10.76 9.52 16.52
C GLN A 183 -9.35 9.17 16.99
N THR A 184 -8.81 8.04 16.58
CA THR A 184 -7.44 7.62 16.91
C THR A 184 -6.43 8.54 16.26
N LEU A 185 -6.62 8.89 14.99
CA LEU A 185 -5.78 9.82 14.27
C LEU A 185 -5.73 11.21 14.92
N ALA A 186 -6.85 11.68 15.48
CA ALA A 186 -6.93 12.98 16.15
C ALA A 186 -6.22 13.01 17.52
N LYS A 187 -5.97 11.84 18.12
CA LYS A 187 -5.36 11.71 19.46
C LYS A 187 -3.88 11.32 19.43
N SER A 188 -3.39 10.82 18.28
CA SER A 188 -2.04 10.25 18.12
C SER A 188 -0.92 11.27 17.85
#